data_370798eb0c6bfe351e5bbc7142f03b17
#
_entry.id   370798eb0c6bfe351e5bbc7142f03b17
#
_cell.length_a   1.000
_cell.length_b   1.000
_cell.length_c   1.000
_cell.angle_alpha   90.00
_cell.angle_beta   90.00
_cell.angle_gamma   90.00
#
_symmetry.space_group_name_H-M   'P 1'
#
loop_
_entity.id
_entity.type
_entity.pdbx_description
1 polymer ?
#
loop_
_entity_poly.entity_id
_entity_poly.type
_entity_poly.pdbx_seq_one_letter_code
_entity_poly.pdbx_strand_id
1 'polypeptide(L)'
;VLDRFTLSFLGRRRGWLLVIQVLLVLAIAGLGLTNPGENPWLVAFAALLVAFFSASQDIVVDAYRREDLRDIELGLGASLYVNGYRVGMLLAGSGGLILADHFSFRQVYLLLAASLLVGIITTLMSREPEVAVGTPRTIREAVIDPFVEYFSRDKALLILAFILLYKIGDQMASTMTTPFYLDIGFSKTEIGAVAKLFGFWATIAGGLVGGIVLFKMRMKTALLGFGFLQAISTVGFSLLALVGNKIPALAAVIAFENFSGGMGTAAYVAYMASITNKKFTATQYALLSSLMGVPRVLASAPTGFMAESFGWFIFFALCALVAVPGLILLRWVDG
;
A
#
# COMPACT_ATOMS: atom_id res chain seq x y z
N VAL A 1 10.92 3.56 19.31
CA VAL A 1 11.19 5.01 19.44
C VAL A 1 9.88 5.77 19.36
N LEU A 2 9.12 5.69 18.26
CA LEU A 2 7.90 6.47 17.99
C LEU A 2 6.74 6.20 18.96
N ASP A 3 6.68 5.02 19.59
CA ASP A 3 5.69 4.68 20.60
C ASP A 3 6.08 5.17 22.02
N ARG A 4 7.38 5.44 22.24
CA ARG A 4 7.91 5.79 23.56
C ARG A 4 8.02 7.29 23.81
N PHE A 5 8.56 8.02 22.84
CA PHE A 5 8.87 9.43 23.04
C PHE A 5 7.72 10.32 22.60
N THR A 6 7.32 11.21 23.49
CA THR A 6 6.29 12.23 23.23
C THR A 6 6.98 13.60 23.13
N LEU A 7 6.68 14.34 22.08
CA LEU A 7 7.15 15.71 21.91
C LEU A 7 6.19 16.65 22.62
N SER A 8 6.70 17.38 23.61
CA SER A 8 5.89 18.15 24.58
C SER A 8 5.01 19.24 23.96
N PHE A 9 5.30 19.72 22.74
CA PHE A 9 4.63 20.86 22.15
C PHE A 9 3.41 20.52 21.26
N LEU A 10 3.28 19.28 20.74
CA LEU A 10 2.18 18.87 19.85
C LEU A 10 1.63 17.48 20.15
N GLY A 11 2.13 16.81 21.17
CA GLY A 11 1.74 15.44 21.48
C GLY A 11 2.62 14.38 20.84
N ARG A 12 2.20 13.11 20.98
CA ARG A 12 2.99 11.96 20.55
C ARG A 12 3.01 11.78 19.02
N ARG A 13 1.84 11.73 18.40
CA ARG A 13 1.73 11.43 16.96
C ARG A 13 1.95 12.67 16.09
N ARG A 14 1.26 13.75 16.40
CA ARG A 14 1.39 15.01 15.65
C ARG A 14 2.79 15.59 15.74
N GLY A 15 3.40 15.53 16.92
CA GLY A 15 4.78 16.02 17.11
C GLY A 15 5.77 15.28 16.21
N TRP A 16 5.72 13.95 16.20
CA TRP A 16 6.57 13.14 15.32
C TRP A 16 6.25 13.35 13.84
N LEU A 17 4.97 13.44 13.45
CA LEU A 17 4.58 13.75 12.07
C LEU A 17 5.20 15.06 11.60
N LEU A 18 5.07 16.13 12.39
CA LEU A 18 5.60 17.43 12.02
C LEU A 18 7.12 17.39 11.83
N VAL A 19 7.87 16.82 12.77
CA VAL A 19 9.33 16.70 12.68
C VAL A 19 9.74 15.91 11.45
N ILE A 20 9.13 14.75 11.22
CA ILE A 20 9.46 13.89 10.07
C ILE A 20 9.08 14.58 8.75
N GLN A 21 7.94 15.26 8.67
CA GLN A 21 7.50 15.99 7.48
C GLN A 21 8.46 17.13 7.13
N VAL A 22 8.92 17.89 8.12
CA VAL A 22 9.93 18.95 7.90
C VAL A 22 11.24 18.34 7.39
N LEU A 23 11.72 17.26 8.02
CA LEU A 23 12.93 16.57 7.58
C LEU A 23 12.79 15.98 6.17
N LEU A 24 11.60 15.47 5.83
CA LEU A 24 11.30 14.94 4.50
C LEU A 24 11.28 16.05 3.44
N VAL A 25 10.68 17.20 3.74
CA VAL A 25 10.74 18.40 2.88
C VAL A 25 12.18 18.80 2.60
N LEU A 26 13.00 18.86 3.66
CA LEU A 26 14.43 19.22 3.53
C LEU A 26 15.21 18.16 2.74
N ALA A 27 14.92 16.88 2.94
CA ALA A 27 15.55 15.78 2.21
C ALA A 27 15.21 15.79 0.72
N ILE A 28 13.93 16.01 0.35
CA ILE A 28 13.50 16.10 -1.04
C ILE A 28 14.07 17.35 -1.70
N ALA A 29 14.05 18.50 -1.03
CA ALA A 29 14.67 19.73 -1.53
C ALA A 29 16.18 19.54 -1.71
N GLY A 30 16.85 18.91 -0.73
CA GLY A 30 18.27 18.55 -0.80
C GLY A 30 18.60 17.63 -1.97
N LEU A 31 17.77 16.61 -2.21
CA LEU A 31 17.92 15.71 -3.37
C LEU A 31 17.86 16.50 -4.69
N GLY A 32 16.94 17.47 -4.79
CA GLY A 32 16.85 18.35 -5.97
C GLY A 32 18.05 19.27 -6.18
N LEU A 33 18.90 19.47 -5.16
CA LEU A 33 20.15 20.25 -5.26
C LEU A 33 21.35 19.39 -5.65
N THR A 34 21.22 18.06 -5.73
CA THR A 34 22.30 17.16 -6.12
C THR A 34 22.37 17.01 -7.64
N ASN A 35 23.57 16.69 -8.13
CA ASN A 35 23.80 16.41 -9.55
C ASN A 35 24.40 15.00 -9.71
N PRO A 36 23.69 14.05 -10.34
CA PRO A 36 24.19 12.69 -10.51
C PRO A 36 25.43 12.58 -11.39
N GLY A 37 25.63 13.55 -12.29
CA GLY A 37 26.83 13.61 -13.14
C GLY A 37 28.10 14.02 -12.38
N GLU A 38 27.94 14.77 -11.27
CA GLU A 38 29.07 15.23 -10.45
C GLU A 38 29.38 14.30 -9.29
N ASN A 39 28.34 13.88 -8.56
CA ASN A 39 28.49 13.03 -7.36
C ASN A 39 27.32 12.05 -7.20
N PRO A 40 27.37 10.85 -7.79
CA PRO A 40 26.31 9.86 -7.68
C PRO A 40 26.13 9.34 -6.25
N TRP A 41 27.17 9.33 -5.42
CA TRP A 41 27.07 8.90 -4.02
C TRP A 41 26.30 9.90 -3.17
N LEU A 42 26.41 11.19 -3.43
CA LEU A 42 25.61 12.21 -2.75
C LEU A 42 24.13 12.07 -3.10
N VAL A 43 23.83 11.78 -4.37
CA VAL A 43 22.44 11.49 -4.82
C VAL A 43 21.90 10.25 -4.11
N ALA A 44 22.69 9.16 -4.05
CA ALA A 44 22.29 7.94 -3.36
C ALA A 44 22.03 8.16 -1.87
N PHE A 45 22.88 8.93 -1.20
CA PHE A 45 22.70 9.29 0.21
C PHE A 45 21.46 10.15 0.43
N ALA A 46 21.24 11.17 -0.40
CA ALA A 46 20.04 12.01 -0.32
C ALA A 46 18.76 11.18 -0.57
N ALA A 47 18.77 10.29 -1.55
CA ALA A 47 17.66 9.37 -1.81
C ALA A 47 17.40 8.42 -0.64
N LEU A 48 18.45 7.93 0.04
CA LEU A 48 18.33 7.13 1.26
C LEU A 48 17.65 7.91 2.38
N LEU A 49 18.00 9.18 2.58
CA LEU A 49 17.34 10.05 3.57
C LEU A 49 15.85 10.24 3.25
N VAL A 50 15.51 10.49 1.97
CA VAL A 50 14.12 10.59 1.53
C VAL A 50 13.37 9.30 1.83
N ALA A 51 13.93 8.13 1.49
CA ALA A 51 13.31 6.85 1.75
C ALA A 51 13.14 6.59 3.26
N PHE A 52 14.14 6.92 4.08
CA PHE A 52 14.09 6.76 5.53
C PHE A 52 13.00 7.63 6.19
N PHE A 53 12.94 8.92 5.83
CA PHE A 53 11.92 9.82 6.40
C PHE A 53 10.53 9.50 5.86
N SER A 54 10.39 9.09 4.59
CA SER A 54 9.13 8.63 4.03
C SER A 54 8.60 7.40 4.78
N ALA A 55 9.42 6.36 4.96
CA ALA A 55 9.04 5.17 5.73
C ALA A 55 8.71 5.51 7.20
N SER A 56 9.45 6.45 7.79
CA SER A 56 9.17 6.92 9.16
C SER A 56 7.83 7.65 9.23
N GLN A 57 7.48 8.46 8.23
CA GLN A 57 6.18 9.13 8.12
C GLN A 57 5.05 8.10 8.03
N ASP A 58 5.19 7.09 7.17
CA ASP A 58 4.18 6.04 6.99
C ASP A 58 3.87 5.35 8.32
N ILE A 59 4.89 4.98 9.10
CA ILE A 59 4.72 4.35 10.42
C ILE A 59 3.90 5.24 11.36
N VAL A 60 4.15 6.56 11.38
CA VAL A 60 3.45 7.47 12.29
C VAL A 60 2.03 7.74 11.81
N VAL A 61 1.81 7.89 10.50
CA VAL A 61 0.47 8.09 9.91
C VAL A 61 -0.41 6.87 10.16
N ASP A 62 0.13 5.67 9.96
CA ASP A 62 -0.59 4.43 10.21
C ASP A 62 -0.96 4.26 11.70
N ALA A 63 -0.04 4.61 12.59
CA ALA A 63 -0.30 4.59 14.03
C ALA A 63 -1.34 5.67 14.41
N TYR A 64 -1.23 6.88 13.87
CA TYR A 64 -2.22 7.95 14.06
C TYR A 64 -3.61 7.48 13.65
N ARG A 65 -3.75 6.96 12.43
CA ARG A 65 -5.01 6.44 11.90
C ARG A 65 -5.61 5.34 12.76
N ARG A 66 -4.79 4.42 13.26
CA ARG A 66 -5.27 3.33 14.13
C ARG A 66 -5.73 3.83 15.49
N GLU A 67 -5.10 4.87 16.03
CA GLU A 67 -5.41 5.45 17.34
C GLU A 67 -6.59 6.40 17.29
N ASP A 68 -6.74 7.17 16.22
CA ASP A 68 -7.77 8.19 16.05
C ASP A 68 -9.13 7.60 15.63
N LEU A 69 -9.14 6.58 14.77
CA LEU A 69 -10.35 6.00 14.22
C LEU A 69 -10.94 4.91 15.13
N ARG A 70 -12.26 4.88 15.22
CA ARG A 70 -13.01 3.78 15.82
C ARG A 70 -12.94 2.55 14.91
N ASP A 71 -13.10 1.36 15.48
CA ASP A 71 -12.98 0.10 14.72
C ASP A 71 -13.95 0.03 13.54
N ILE A 72 -15.15 0.60 13.65
CA ILE A 72 -16.12 0.69 12.56
C ILE A 72 -15.67 1.63 11.43
N GLU A 73 -14.83 2.61 11.72
CA GLU A 73 -14.33 3.61 10.76
C GLU A 73 -13.06 3.17 10.03
N LEU A 74 -12.39 2.12 10.52
CA LEU A 74 -11.11 1.64 9.97
C LEU A 74 -11.20 1.30 8.48
N GLY A 75 -12.33 0.76 8.02
CA GLY A 75 -12.55 0.42 6.62
C GLY A 75 -12.53 1.64 5.70
N LEU A 76 -13.31 2.66 6.03
CA LEU A 76 -13.35 3.91 5.27
C LEU A 76 -12.03 4.67 5.39
N GLY A 77 -11.48 4.75 6.60
CA GLY A 77 -10.19 5.39 6.84
C GLY A 77 -9.05 4.73 6.06
N ALA A 78 -9.02 3.40 5.98
CA ALA A 78 -8.07 2.67 5.15
C ALA A 78 -8.25 2.99 3.66
N SER A 79 -9.50 3.03 3.19
CA SER A 79 -9.83 3.38 1.81
C SER A 79 -9.35 4.78 1.43
N LEU A 80 -9.67 5.78 2.25
CA LEU A 80 -9.26 7.17 2.02
C LEU A 80 -7.74 7.31 2.05
N TYR A 81 -7.06 6.66 2.99
CA TYR A 81 -5.61 6.64 3.08
C TYR A 81 -4.95 6.05 1.82
N VAL A 82 -5.39 4.85 1.40
CA VAL A 82 -4.85 4.18 0.21
C VAL A 82 -5.10 4.98 -1.06
N ASN A 83 -6.29 5.57 -1.20
CA ASN A 83 -6.61 6.41 -2.35
C ASN A 83 -5.81 7.71 -2.35
N GLY A 84 -5.62 8.37 -1.20
CA GLY A 84 -4.73 9.52 -1.05
C GLY A 84 -3.29 9.21 -1.46
N TYR A 85 -2.76 8.05 -1.01
CA TYR A 85 -1.45 7.56 -1.42
C TYR A 85 -1.33 7.38 -2.95
N ARG A 86 -2.36 6.81 -3.61
CA ARG A 86 -2.38 6.64 -5.06
C ARG A 86 -2.38 7.97 -5.81
N VAL A 87 -3.15 8.95 -5.33
CA VAL A 87 -3.13 10.31 -5.89
C VAL A 87 -1.74 10.93 -5.73
N GLY A 88 -1.12 10.78 -4.56
CA GLY A 88 0.25 11.22 -4.32
C GLY A 88 1.26 10.58 -5.27
N MET A 89 1.16 9.27 -5.52
CA MET A 89 1.99 8.55 -6.50
C MET A 89 1.81 9.10 -7.92
N LEU A 90 0.58 9.40 -8.34
CA LEU A 90 0.30 9.97 -9.65
C LEU A 90 0.91 11.36 -9.79
N LEU A 91 0.76 12.20 -8.78
CA LEU A 91 1.33 13.56 -8.76
C LEU A 91 2.87 13.53 -8.78
N ALA A 92 3.48 12.70 -7.94
CA ALA A 92 4.94 12.61 -7.87
C ALA A 92 5.54 11.94 -9.12
N GLY A 93 4.92 10.87 -9.62
CA GLY A 93 5.39 10.13 -10.80
C GLY A 93 5.08 10.87 -12.10
N SER A 94 3.84 10.77 -12.56
CA SER A 94 3.44 11.37 -13.84
C SER A 94 3.50 12.89 -13.84
N GLY A 95 3.03 13.52 -12.75
CA GLY A 95 3.08 14.98 -12.60
C GLY A 95 4.51 15.49 -12.57
N GLY A 96 5.40 14.82 -11.85
CA GLY A 96 6.82 15.15 -11.81
C GLY A 96 7.51 15.07 -13.18
N LEU A 97 7.18 14.04 -13.98
CA LEU A 97 7.71 13.90 -15.35
C LEU A 97 7.20 14.99 -16.29
N ILE A 98 5.91 15.30 -16.24
CA ILE A 98 5.33 16.40 -17.05
C ILE A 98 5.98 17.74 -16.68
N LEU A 99 6.18 17.99 -15.39
CA LEU A 99 6.88 19.20 -14.93
C LEU A 99 8.33 19.22 -15.42
N ALA A 100 9.01 18.10 -15.52
CA ALA A 100 10.39 18.01 -16.00
C ALA A 100 10.56 18.38 -17.48
N ASP A 101 9.50 18.37 -18.28
CA ASP A 101 9.53 18.88 -19.66
C ASP A 101 9.60 20.41 -19.71
N HIS A 102 9.18 21.11 -18.65
CA HIS A 102 9.08 22.57 -18.62
C HIS A 102 10.02 23.21 -17.59
N PHE A 103 10.43 22.46 -16.59
CA PHE A 103 11.24 22.92 -15.46
C PHE A 103 12.49 22.05 -15.30
N SER A 104 13.55 22.62 -14.74
CA SER A 104 14.74 21.85 -14.35
C SER A 104 14.38 20.84 -13.24
N PHE A 105 15.10 19.72 -13.17
CA PHE A 105 14.90 18.72 -12.10
C PHE A 105 14.96 19.34 -10.69
N ARG A 106 15.85 20.32 -10.48
CA ARG A 106 15.91 21.07 -9.23
C ARG A 106 14.58 21.74 -8.88
N GLN A 107 13.95 22.42 -9.86
CA GLN A 107 12.67 23.09 -9.65
C GLN A 107 11.54 22.08 -9.42
N VAL A 108 11.55 20.95 -10.14
CA VAL A 108 10.57 19.88 -9.95
C VAL A 108 10.64 19.31 -8.53
N TYR A 109 11.84 19.00 -8.02
CA TYR A 109 11.98 18.52 -6.64
C TYR A 109 11.58 19.57 -5.60
N LEU A 110 11.84 20.84 -5.82
CA LEU A 110 11.38 21.91 -4.94
C LEU A 110 9.83 22.04 -4.94
N LEU A 111 9.19 21.87 -6.10
CA LEU A 111 7.73 21.85 -6.20
C LEU A 111 7.14 20.62 -5.48
N LEU A 112 7.75 19.45 -5.65
CA LEU A 112 7.35 18.24 -4.92
C LEU A 112 7.55 18.39 -3.40
N ALA A 113 8.66 19.00 -2.97
CA ALA A 113 8.88 19.31 -1.56
C ALA A 113 7.81 20.28 -1.02
N ALA A 114 7.47 21.31 -1.81
CA ALA A 114 6.43 22.27 -1.46
C ALA A 114 5.03 21.62 -1.35
N SER A 115 4.73 20.59 -2.14
CA SER A 115 3.45 19.85 -2.03
C SER A 115 3.24 19.20 -0.66
N LEU A 116 4.32 18.84 0.05
CA LEU A 116 4.26 18.31 1.42
C LEU A 116 3.78 19.34 2.46
N LEU A 117 3.76 20.64 2.14
CA LEU A 117 3.18 21.66 3.02
C LEU A 117 1.70 21.37 3.31
N VAL A 118 0.98 20.75 2.37
CA VAL A 118 -0.40 20.28 2.59
C VAL A 118 -0.43 19.30 3.77
N GLY A 119 0.51 18.35 3.83
CA GLY A 119 0.63 17.40 4.93
C GLY A 119 0.96 18.10 6.27
N ILE A 120 1.88 19.06 6.25
CA ILE A 120 2.24 19.85 7.45
C ILE A 120 1.03 20.64 7.96
N ILE A 121 0.31 21.33 7.09
CA ILE A 121 -0.91 22.08 7.44
C ILE A 121 -1.95 21.11 8.03
N THR A 122 -2.18 19.97 7.39
CA THR A 122 -3.10 18.96 7.88
C THR A 122 -2.71 18.46 9.27
N THR A 123 -1.41 18.19 9.51
CA THR A 123 -0.91 17.76 10.82
C THR A 123 -1.15 18.82 11.90
N LEU A 124 -0.96 20.11 11.57
CA LEU A 124 -1.18 21.21 12.50
C LEU A 124 -2.67 21.41 12.83
N MET A 125 -3.56 21.15 11.86
CA MET A 125 -5.01 21.26 12.03
C MET A 125 -5.65 20.03 12.67
N SER A 126 -5.00 18.87 12.60
CA SER A 126 -5.50 17.61 13.16
C SER A 126 -5.48 17.61 14.69
N ARG A 127 -6.27 16.75 15.32
CA ARG A 127 -6.26 16.54 16.78
C ARG A 127 -5.24 15.47 17.14
N GLU A 128 -4.66 15.56 18.34
CA GLU A 128 -3.86 14.43 18.87
C GLU A 128 -4.79 13.31 19.31
N PRO A 129 -4.56 12.06 18.88
CA PRO A 129 -5.38 10.93 19.32
C PRO A 129 -5.29 10.70 20.84
N GLU A 130 -6.42 10.53 21.47
CA GLU A 130 -6.49 10.17 22.90
C GLU A 130 -6.29 8.65 23.05
N VAL A 131 -5.16 8.25 23.61
CA VAL A 131 -4.87 6.83 23.86
C VAL A 131 -4.93 6.57 25.36
N ALA A 132 -5.94 5.82 25.79
CA ALA A 132 -6.14 5.45 27.20
C ALA A 132 -5.05 4.51 27.75
N VAL A 133 -4.23 3.91 26.88
CA VAL A 133 -3.18 2.94 27.25
C VAL A 133 -1.86 3.67 27.38
N GLY A 134 -1.18 3.49 28.52
CA GLY A 134 0.11 4.13 28.80
C GLY A 134 1.20 3.79 27.75
N THR A 135 2.09 4.76 27.53
CA THR A 135 3.22 4.59 26.61
C THR A 135 4.28 3.67 27.20
N PRO A 136 5.04 2.93 26.36
CA PRO A 136 6.19 2.14 26.81
C PRO A 136 7.22 2.99 27.58
N ARG A 137 7.60 2.53 28.78
CA ARG A 137 8.54 3.28 29.64
C ARG A 137 10.00 2.99 29.33
N THR A 138 10.31 1.81 28.84
CA THR A 138 11.67 1.37 28.53
C THR A 138 11.84 1.09 27.04
N ILE A 139 13.10 1.06 26.53
CA ILE A 139 13.39 0.66 25.15
C ILE A 139 12.98 -0.79 24.92
N ARG A 140 13.16 -1.67 25.93
CA ARG A 140 12.72 -3.06 25.86
C ARG A 140 11.22 -3.16 25.63
N GLU A 141 10.42 -2.44 26.42
CA GLU A 141 8.98 -2.38 26.24
C GLU A 141 8.56 -1.82 24.87
N ALA A 142 9.34 -0.90 24.30
CA ALA A 142 9.03 -0.30 23.00
C ALA A 142 9.44 -1.16 21.80
N VAL A 143 10.41 -2.07 21.95
CA VAL A 143 11.00 -2.85 20.85
C VAL A 143 10.71 -4.33 20.98
N ILE A 144 10.90 -4.93 22.16
CA ILE A 144 10.79 -6.39 22.38
C ILE A 144 9.36 -6.79 22.70
N ASP A 145 8.71 -6.09 23.65
CA ASP A 145 7.38 -6.45 24.10
C ASP A 145 6.30 -6.44 22.99
N PRO A 146 6.34 -5.56 21.96
CA PRO A 146 5.43 -5.65 20.83
C PRO A 146 5.48 -6.99 20.09
N PHE A 147 6.67 -7.56 19.94
CA PHE A 147 6.86 -8.87 19.31
C PHE A 147 6.42 -10.00 20.25
N VAL A 148 6.83 -9.94 21.52
CA VAL A 148 6.44 -10.95 22.52
C VAL A 148 4.91 -10.98 22.63
N GLU A 149 4.27 -9.82 22.74
CA GLU A 149 2.80 -9.72 22.82
C GLU A 149 2.14 -10.28 21.55
N TYR A 150 2.65 -9.93 20.37
CA TYR A 150 2.09 -10.43 19.12
C TYR A 150 2.22 -11.96 19.01
N PHE A 151 3.40 -12.50 19.25
CA PHE A 151 3.67 -13.93 19.13
C PHE A 151 3.09 -14.78 20.28
N SER A 152 2.70 -14.16 21.40
CA SER A 152 1.96 -14.83 22.48
C SER A 152 0.47 -15.00 22.19
N ARG A 153 -0.06 -14.36 21.14
CA ARG A 153 -1.46 -14.49 20.75
C ARG A 153 -1.75 -15.86 20.16
N ASP A 154 -2.91 -16.38 20.47
CA ASP A 154 -3.41 -17.58 19.80
C ASP A 154 -3.43 -17.30 18.28
N LYS A 155 -2.93 -18.25 17.49
CA LYS A 155 -2.92 -18.17 16.03
C LYS A 155 -2.06 -17.06 15.41
N ALA A 156 -1.11 -16.47 16.14
CA ALA A 156 -0.25 -15.40 15.62
C ALA A 156 0.42 -15.76 14.28
N LEU A 157 0.99 -16.96 14.17
CA LEU A 157 1.63 -17.45 12.94
C LEU A 157 0.62 -17.65 11.80
N LEU A 158 -0.60 -18.05 12.12
CA LEU A 158 -1.68 -18.21 11.13
C LEU A 158 -2.13 -16.87 10.57
N ILE A 159 -2.18 -15.83 11.40
CA ILE A 159 -2.44 -14.46 10.98
C ILE A 159 -1.32 -13.95 10.06
N LEU A 160 -0.04 -14.21 10.39
CA LEU A 160 1.08 -13.84 9.52
C LEU A 160 1.03 -14.59 8.19
N ALA A 161 0.73 -15.89 8.21
CA ALA A 161 0.55 -16.67 6.99
C ALA A 161 -0.60 -16.13 6.12
N PHE A 162 -1.71 -15.73 6.74
CA PHE A 162 -2.81 -15.07 6.04
C PHE A 162 -2.34 -13.75 5.39
N ILE A 163 -1.62 -12.89 6.13
CA ILE A 163 -1.10 -11.62 5.59
C ILE A 163 -0.18 -11.87 4.40
N LEU A 164 0.68 -12.87 4.44
CA LEU A 164 1.56 -13.22 3.33
C LEU A 164 0.79 -13.76 2.11
N LEU A 165 -0.19 -14.63 2.34
CA LEU A 165 -0.84 -15.40 1.26
C LEU A 165 -2.04 -14.67 0.64
N TYR A 166 -2.70 -13.75 1.36
CA TYR A 166 -3.92 -13.10 0.89
C TYR A 166 -3.73 -12.32 -0.41
N LYS A 167 -2.57 -11.69 -0.59
CA LYS A 167 -2.25 -10.86 -1.76
C LYS A 167 -1.28 -11.52 -2.75
N ILE A 168 -0.86 -12.76 -2.50
CA ILE A 168 0.22 -13.40 -3.27
C ILE A 168 -0.15 -13.57 -4.76
N GLY A 169 -1.35 -14.07 -5.05
CA GLY A 169 -1.82 -14.28 -6.42
C GLY A 169 -1.96 -12.97 -7.21
N ASP A 170 -2.50 -11.94 -6.57
CA ASP A 170 -2.61 -10.58 -7.12
C ASP A 170 -1.23 -9.97 -7.44
N GLN A 171 -0.26 -10.11 -6.53
CA GLN A 171 1.09 -9.61 -6.75
C GLN A 171 1.81 -10.34 -7.91
N MET A 172 1.66 -11.66 -8.01
CA MET A 172 2.18 -12.46 -9.12
C MET A 172 1.57 -12.01 -10.45
N ALA A 173 0.23 -11.91 -10.51
CA ALA A 173 -0.48 -11.48 -11.71
C ALA A 173 -0.07 -10.06 -12.13
N SER A 174 -0.09 -9.10 -11.20
CA SER A 174 0.19 -7.69 -11.49
C SER A 174 1.60 -7.43 -12.04
N THR A 175 2.58 -8.24 -11.64
CA THR A 175 3.96 -8.15 -12.14
C THR A 175 4.03 -8.42 -13.64
N MET A 176 3.20 -9.32 -14.15
CA MET A 176 3.23 -9.80 -15.54
C MET A 176 2.17 -9.17 -16.45
N THR A 177 1.30 -8.28 -15.92
CA THR A 177 0.23 -7.67 -16.73
C THR A 177 0.77 -6.82 -17.89
N THR A 178 1.81 -6.02 -17.69
CA THR A 178 2.36 -5.17 -18.76
C THR A 178 3.05 -6.00 -19.85
N PRO A 179 3.94 -6.97 -19.55
CA PRO A 179 4.44 -7.93 -20.55
C PRO A 179 3.31 -8.64 -21.30
N PHE A 180 2.31 -9.13 -20.59
CA PHE A 180 1.16 -9.81 -21.18
C PHE A 180 0.42 -8.95 -22.20
N TYR A 181 0.10 -7.69 -21.87
CA TYR A 181 -0.61 -6.80 -22.81
C TYR A 181 0.19 -6.55 -24.09
N LEU A 182 1.51 -6.38 -23.96
CA LEU A 182 2.40 -6.21 -25.11
C LEU A 182 2.45 -7.46 -25.98
N ASP A 183 2.53 -8.64 -25.36
CA ASP A 183 2.64 -9.93 -26.05
C ASP A 183 1.36 -10.28 -26.83
N ILE A 184 0.18 -9.97 -26.29
CA ILE A 184 -1.10 -10.17 -27.01
C ILE A 184 -1.42 -9.05 -28.00
N GLY A 185 -0.50 -8.07 -28.18
CA GLY A 185 -0.50 -7.10 -29.28
C GLY A 185 -1.15 -5.75 -28.98
N PHE A 186 -1.42 -5.39 -27.72
CA PHE A 186 -1.86 -4.03 -27.39
C PHE A 186 -0.72 -3.02 -27.54
N SER A 187 -1.03 -1.87 -28.11
CA SER A 187 -0.09 -0.75 -28.21
C SER A 187 0.18 -0.12 -26.85
N LYS A 188 1.34 0.54 -26.70
CA LYS A 188 1.69 1.28 -25.47
C LYS A 188 0.67 2.37 -25.12
N THR A 189 0.05 2.99 -26.15
CA THR A 189 -0.99 4.00 -25.96
C THR A 189 -2.27 3.40 -25.39
N GLU A 190 -2.72 2.25 -25.90
CA GLU A 190 -3.90 1.53 -25.38
C GLU A 190 -3.67 1.07 -23.95
N ILE A 191 -2.49 0.52 -23.64
CA ILE A 191 -2.09 0.14 -22.28
C ILE A 191 -2.11 1.37 -21.36
N GLY A 192 -1.55 2.49 -21.80
CA GLY A 192 -1.54 3.74 -21.05
C GLY A 192 -2.95 4.26 -20.74
N ALA A 193 -3.81 4.29 -21.75
CA ALA A 193 -5.18 4.81 -21.62
C ALA A 193 -6.07 3.86 -20.79
N VAL A 194 -6.07 2.56 -21.11
CA VAL A 194 -7.00 1.61 -20.49
C VAL A 194 -6.41 1.04 -19.18
N ALA A 195 -5.23 0.43 -19.24
CA ALA A 195 -4.72 -0.26 -18.06
C ALA A 195 -4.20 0.71 -16.98
N LYS A 196 -3.62 1.85 -17.37
CA LYS A 196 -3.06 2.80 -16.39
C LYS A 196 -4.08 3.86 -15.99
N LEU A 197 -4.60 4.65 -16.94
CA LEU A 197 -5.47 5.77 -16.61
C LEU A 197 -6.88 5.32 -16.17
N PHE A 198 -7.57 4.52 -17.00
CA PHE A 198 -8.91 4.03 -16.67
C PHE A 198 -8.86 3.08 -15.46
N GLY A 199 -7.88 2.17 -15.42
CA GLY A 199 -7.64 1.25 -14.28
C GLY A 199 -7.38 1.99 -12.97
N PHE A 200 -6.67 3.13 -12.99
CA PHE A 200 -6.47 3.96 -11.80
C PHE A 200 -7.80 4.41 -11.19
N TRP A 201 -8.71 4.93 -11.99
CA TRP A 201 -10.03 5.37 -11.51
C TRP A 201 -10.89 4.19 -11.02
N ALA A 202 -10.83 3.05 -11.71
CA ALA A 202 -11.50 1.84 -11.27
C ALA A 202 -11.00 1.39 -9.88
N THR A 203 -9.70 1.51 -9.62
CA THR A 203 -9.12 1.15 -8.32
C THR A 203 -9.56 2.12 -7.21
N ILE A 204 -9.59 3.42 -7.49
CA ILE A 204 -10.10 4.42 -6.54
C ILE A 204 -11.57 4.13 -6.20
N ALA A 205 -12.40 3.91 -7.22
CA ALA A 205 -13.81 3.59 -7.04
C ALA A 205 -13.99 2.30 -6.20
N GLY A 206 -13.22 1.25 -6.52
CA GLY A 206 -13.22 0.01 -5.75
C GLY A 206 -12.82 0.20 -4.29
N GLY A 207 -11.76 0.98 -4.05
CA GLY A 207 -11.34 1.32 -2.70
C GLY A 207 -12.42 2.04 -1.90
N LEU A 208 -13.08 3.05 -2.48
CA LEU A 208 -14.17 3.79 -1.83
C LEU A 208 -15.37 2.89 -1.54
N VAL A 209 -15.81 2.11 -2.52
CA VAL A 209 -16.92 1.15 -2.33
C VAL A 209 -16.57 0.12 -1.27
N GLY A 210 -15.35 -0.44 -1.30
CA GLY A 210 -14.87 -1.37 -0.29
C GLY A 210 -14.88 -0.77 1.11
N GLY A 211 -14.41 0.47 1.26
CA GLY A 211 -14.44 1.21 2.52
C GLY A 211 -15.87 1.43 3.06
N ILE A 212 -16.82 1.80 2.19
CA ILE A 212 -18.23 1.97 2.54
C ILE A 212 -18.89 0.64 2.94
N VAL A 213 -18.60 -0.43 2.21
CA VAL A 213 -19.15 -1.77 2.51
C VAL A 213 -18.64 -2.27 3.87
N LEU A 214 -17.40 -1.96 4.25
CA LEU A 214 -16.84 -2.31 5.55
C LEU A 214 -17.55 -1.67 6.74
N PHE A 215 -18.30 -0.58 6.55
CA PHE A 215 -19.16 -0.03 7.60
C PHE A 215 -20.35 -0.93 7.95
N LYS A 216 -20.81 -1.73 6.98
CA LYS A 216 -22.03 -2.55 7.13
C LYS A 216 -21.75 -4.05 7.24
N MET A 217 -20.54 -4.49 6.87
CA MET A 217 -20.14 -5.89 6.86
C MET A 217 -19.09 -6.18 7.92
N ARG A 218 -19.15 -7.38 8.49
CA ARG A 218 -18.07 -7.88 9.36
C ARG A 218 -16.78 -8.01 8.56
N MET A 219 -15.65 -7.58 9.15
CA MET A 219 -14.33 -7.58 8.52
C MET A 219 -13.99 -8.91 7.84
N LYS A 220 -14.19 -10.04 8.51
CA LYS A 220 -13.94 -11.36 7.97
C LYS A 220 -14.76 -11.69 6.72
N THR A 221 -16.05 -11.34 6.72
CA THR A 221 -16.94 -11.55 5.58
C THR A 221 -16.54 -10.69 4.39
N ALA A 222 -16.15 -9.44 4.65
CA ALA A 222 -15.66 -8.53 3.61
C ALA A 222 -14.35 -9.03 2.99
N LEU A 223 -13.37 -9.45 3.82
CA LEU A 223 -12.12 -10.03 3.33
C LEU A 223 -12.35 -11.28 2.46
N LEU A 224 -13.25 -12.17 2.88
CA LEU A 224 -13.60 -13.36 2.08
C LEU A 224 -14.26 -12.96 0.76
N GLY A 225 -15.26 -12.09 0.79
CA GLY A 225 -15.99 -11.65 -0.41
C GLY A 225 -15.09 -10.88 -1.39
N PHE A 226 -14.29 -9.94 -0.90
CA PHE A 226 -13.41 -9.15 -1.76
C PHE A 226 -12.23 -9.97 -2.29
N GLY A 227 -11.66 -10.87 -1.47
CA GLY A 227 -10.62 -11.79 -1.92
C GLY A 227 -11.12 -12.78 -2.97
N PHE A 228 -12.37 -13.26 -2.83
CA PHE A 228 -13.00 -14.10 -3.83
C PHE A 228 -13.26 -13.35 -5.14
N LEU A 229 -13.79 -12.11 -5.07
CA LEU A 229 -13.96 -11.25 -6.24
C LEU A 229 -12.63 -11.01 -6.94
N GLN A 230 -11.55 -10.77 -6.18
CA GLN A 230 -10.22 -10.57 -6.72
C GLN A 230 -9.65 -11.83 -7.38
N ALA A 231 -9.84 -13.01 -6.79
CA ALA A 231 -9.43 -14.26 -7.43
C ALA A 231 -10.18 -14.50 -8.75
N ILE A 232 -11.49 -14.22 -8.79
CA ILE A 232 -12.27 -14.31 -10.04
C ILE A 232 -11.81 -13.28 -11.06
N SER A 233 -11.53 -12.06 -10.65
CA SER A 233 -11.07 -11.00 -11.59
C SER A 233 -9.73 -11.36 -12.23
N THR A 234 -8.84 -12.00 -11.48
CA THR A 234 -7.56 -12.50 -12.02
C THR A 234 -7.76 -13.56 -13.10
N VAL A 235 -8.80 -14.42 -13.00
CA VAL A 235 -9.20 -15.33 -14.08
C VAL A 235 -9.63 -14.57 -15.35
N GLY A 236 -10.10 -13.33 -15.22
CA GLY A 236 -10.40 -12.46 -16.36
C GLY A 236 -9.22 -12.27 -17.31
N PHE A 237 -7.97 -12.23 -16.79
CA PHE A 237 -6.77 -12.18 -17.63
C PHE A 237 -6.56 -13.50 -18.41
N SER A 238 -6.88 -14.66 -17.82
CA SER A 238 -6.85 -15.92 -18.57
C SER A 238 -7.83 -15.89 -19.76
N LEU A 239 -9.04 -15.37 -19.54
CA LEU A 239 -10.02 -15.21 -20.61
C LEU A 239 -9.57 -14.20 -21.66
N LEU A 240 -8.94 -13.10 -21.24
CA LEU A 240 -8.37 -12.09 -22.16
C LEU A 240 -7.28 -12.71 -23.04
N ALA A 241 -6.46 -13.63 -22.51
CA ALA A 241 -5.46 -14.35 -23.28
C ALA A 241 -6.07 -15.18 -24.44
N LEU A 242 -7.32 -15.69 -24.29
CA LEU A 242 -8.04 -16.40 -25.35
C LEU A 242 -8.73 -15.46 -26.34
N VAL A 243 -9.25 -14.33 -25.84
CA VAL A 243 -9.96 -13.33 -26.67
C VAL A 243 -9.00 -12.53 -27.55
N GLY A 244 -7.76 -12.33 -27.07
CA GLY A 244 -6.71 -11.59 -27.76
C GLY A 244 -6.89 -10.08 -27.69
N ASN A 245 -6.28 -9.37 -28.65
CA ASN A 245 -6.26 -7.90 -28.70
C ASN A 245 -7.64 -7.32 -29.05
N LYS A 246 -8.48 -7.15 -28.02
CA LYS A 246 -9.77 -6.44 -28.10
C LYS A 246 -9.89 -5.42 -26.97
N ILE A 247 -9.88 -4.14 -27.29
CA ILE A 247 -9.96 -3.03 -26.32
C ILE A 247 -11.15 -3.16 -25.36
N PRO A 248 -12.39 -3.48 -25.79
CA PRO A 248 -13.50 -3.63 -24.85
C PRO A 248 -13.30 -4.77 -23.84
N ALA A 249 -12.67 -5.88 -24.27
CA ALA A 249 -12.35 -6.98 -23.37
C ALA A 249 -11.27 -6.59 -22.35
N LEU A 250 -10.23 -5.89 -22.81
CA LEU A 250 -9.21 -5.32 -21.93
C LEU A 250 -9.85 -4.37 -20.89
N ALA A 251 -10.70 -3.46 -21.34
CA ALA A 251 -11.36 -2.49 -20.46
C ALA A 251 -12.24 -3.18 -19.41
N ALA A 252 -12.99 -4.22 -19.79
CA ALA A 252 -13.82 -4.99 -18.85
C ALA A 252 -12.98 -5.73 -17.80
N VAL A 253 -11.90 -6.40 -18.22
CA VAL A 253 -11.00 -7.10 -17.30
C VAL A 253 -10.30 -6.11 -16.37
N ILE A 254 -9.77 -5.01 -16.89
CA ILE A 254 -9.13 -3.96 -16.10
C ILE A 254 -10.11 -3.31 -15.10
N ALA A 255 -11.34 -3.02 -15.54
CA ALA A 255 -12.36 -2.48 -14.63
C ALA A 255 -12.61 -3.41 -13.46
N PHE A 256 -12.84 -4.69 -13.74
CA PHE A 256 -13.16 -5.68 -12.71
C PHE A 256 -11.97 -5.96 -11.79
N GLU A 257 -10.77 -6.16 -12.35
CA GLU A 257 -9.55 -6.42 -11.58
C GLU A 257 -9.19 -5.24 -10.66
N ASN A 258 -9.12 -4.04 -11.22
CA ASN A 258 -8.74 -2.87 -10.42
C ASN A 258 -9.80 -2.49 -9.38
N PHE A 259 -11.09 -2.66 -9.71
CA PHE A 259 -12.17 -2.40 -8.77
C PHE A 259 -12.13 -3.41 -7.60
N SER A 260 -12.06 -4.71 -7.88
CA SER A 260 -11.96 -5.75 -6.85
C SER A 260 -10.66 -5.66 -6.04
N GLY A 261 -9.54 -5.34 -6.71
CA GLY A 261 -8.25 -5.09 -6.08
C GLY A 261 -8.26 -3.89 -5.13
N GLY A 262 -8.99 -2.82 -5.49
CA GLY A 262 -9.23 -1.67 -4.64
C GLY A 262 -10.01 -2.02 -3.37
N MET A 263 -11.13 -2.75 -3.52
CA MET A 263 -11.94 -3.24 -2.39
C MET A 263 -11.11 -4.14 -1.47
N GLY A 264 -10.39 -5.13 -2.03
CA GLY A 264 -9.54 -6.05 -1.28
C GLY A 264 -8.44 -5.36 -0.50
N THR A 265 -7.81 -4.35 -1.11
CA THR A 265 -6.75 -3.56 -0.45
C THR A 265 -7.29 -2.75 0.73
N ALA A 266 -8.46 -2.10 0.58
CA ALA A 266 -9.09 -1.36 1.67
C ALA A 266 -9.39 -2.26 2.88
N ALA A 267 -9.98 -3.44 2.64
CA ALA A 267 -10.27 -4.41 3.71
C ALA A 267 -8.99 -4.97 4.35
N TYR A 268 -7.99 -5.27 3.56
CA TYR A 268 -6.72 -5.83 4.03
C TYR A 268 -5.95 -4.85 4.93
N VAL A 269 -5.86 -3.58 4.53
CA VAL A 269 -5.23 -2.52 5.31
C VAL A 269 -6.03 -2.22 6.59
N ALA A 270 -7.37 -2.23 6.51
CA ALA A 270 -8.24 -2.07 7.68
C ALA A 270 -8.09 -3.25 8.67
N TYR A 271 -7.98 -4.47 8.16
CA TYR A 271 -7.76 -5.66 8.98
C TYR A 271 -6.44 -5.58 9.75
N MET A 272 -5.33 -5.26 9.09
CA MET A 272 -4.04 -5.10 9.77
C MET A 272 -4.11 -4.04 10.87
N ALA A 273 -4.82 -2.94 10.63
CA ALA A 273 -5.02 -1.92 11.65
C ALA A 273 -5.86 -2.48 12.83
N SER A 274 -6.91 -3.26 12.57
CA SER A 274 -7.81 -3.78 13.62
C SER A 274 -7.12 -4.74 14.58
N ILE A 275 -6.19 -5.56 14.07
CA ILE A 275 -5.44 -6.53 14.90
C ILE A 275 -4.24 -5.93 15.64
N THR A 276 -3.92 -4.67 15.38
CA THR A 276 -2.79 -3.98 16.03
C THR A 276 -3.17 -3.53 17.43
N ASN A 277 -2.31 -3.82 18.41
CA ASN A 277 -2.50 -3.38 19.79
C ASN A 277 -2.23 -1.89 19.92
N LYS A 278 -3.19 -1.13 20.49
CA LYS A 278 -3.10 0.33 20.63
C LYS A 278 -1.93 0.80 21.51
N LYS A 279 -1.39 -0.07 22.38
CA LYS A 279 -0.20 0.25 23.17
C LYS A 279 1.09 0.29 22.32
N PHE A 280 1.17 -0.53 21.26
CA PHE A 280 2.35 -0.72 20.42
C PHE A 280 2.06 -0.44 18.94
N THR A 281 1.18 0.50 18.67
CA THR A 281 0.57 0.71 17.35
C THR A 281 1.61 0.86 16.25
N ALA A 282 2.59 1.77 16.41
CA ALA A 282 3.59 2.03 15.38
C ALA A 282 4.46 0.80 15.11
N THR A 283 4.91 0.09 16.14
CA THR A 283 5.82 -1.04 15.98
C THR A 283 5.10 -2.25 15.37
N GLN A 284 3.91 -2.61 15.87
CA GLN A 284 3.18 -3.77 15.36
C GLN A 284 2.62 -3.53 13.96
N TYR A 285 2.08 -2.35 13.68
CA TYR A 285 1.57 -2.06 12.35
C TYR A 285 2.72 -2.04 11.31
N ALA A 286 3.88 -1.45 11.66
CA ALA A 286 5.06 -1.47 10.81
C ALA A 286 5.53 -2.91 10.50
N LEU A 287 5.50 -3.82 11.49
CA LEU A 287 5.80 -5.23 11.27
C LEU A 287 4.83 -5.86 10.27
N LEU A 288 3.52 -5.69 10.48
CA LEU A 288 2.50 -6.28 9.61
C LEU A 288 2.53 -5.71 8.19
N SER A 289 2.69 -4.38 8.05
CA SER A 289 2.77 -3.72 6.75
C SER A 289 4.05 -4.06 5.99
N SER A 290 5.18 -4.24 6.66
CA SER A 290 6.42 -4.68 6.01
C SER A 290 6.29 -6.07 5.38
N LEU A 291 5.51 -6.96 6.00
CA LEU A 291 5.23 -8.29 5.45
C LEU A 291 4.44 -8.24 4.14
N MET A 292 3.69 -7.18 3.85
CA MET A 292 3.02 -7.01 2.54
C MET A 292 4.01 -6.93 1.38
N GLY A 293 5.23 -6.45 1.62
CA GLY A 293 6.29 -6.37 0.61
C GLY A 293 6.90 -7.72 0.23
N VAL A 294 6.85 -8.69 1.14
CA VAL A 294 7.49 -10.01 0.95
C VAL A 294 6.90 -10.77 -0.25
N PRO A 295 5.57 -10.96 -0.37
CA PRO A 295 4.98 -11.60 -1.55
C PRO A 295 5.30 -10.87 -2.85
N ARG A 296 5.32 -9.54 -2.82
CA ARG A 296 5.65 -8.72 -3.99
C ARG A 296 7.05 -9.01 -4.54
N VAL A 297 8.01 -9.28 -3.69
CA VAL A 297 9.39 -9.54 -4.10
C VAL A 297 9.61 -11.03 -4.40
N LEU A 298 9.27 -11.90 -3.44
CA LEU A 298 9.59 -13.33 -3.54
C LEU A 298 8.68 -14.08 -4.51
N ALA A 299 7.37 -13.81 -4.48
CA ALA A 299 6.43 -14.52 -5.35
C ALA A 299 6.46 -14.01 -6.79
N SER A 300 6.93 -12.78 -7.02
CA SER A 300 7.09 -12.26 -8.38
C SER A 300 8.34 -12.79 -9.09
N ALA A 301 9.35 -13.30 -8.37
CA ALA A 301 10.59 -13.77 -8.97
C ALA A 301 10.39 -14.90 -10.02
N PRO A 302 9.59 -15.95 -9.80
CA PRO A 302 9.41 -17.03 -10.77
C PRO A 302 8.37 -16.72 -11.87
N THR A 303 7.66 -15.59 -11.82
CA THR A 303 6.50 -15.33 -12.69
C THR A 303 6.84 -15.28 -14.18
N GLY A 304 8.01 -14.73 -14.55
CA GLY A 304 8.46 -14.72 -15.94
C GLY A 304 8.66 -16.13 -16.50
N PHE A 305 9.37 -16.97 -15.76
CA PHE A 305 9.57 -18.37 -16.11
C PHE A 305 8.25 -19.16 -16.20
N MET A 306 7.31 -18.92 -15.25
CA MET A 306 6.01 -19.54 -15.27
C MET A 306 5.17 -19.13 -16.48
N ALA A 307 5.18 -17.84 -16.84
CA ALA A 307 4.45 -17.34 -18.00
C ALA A 307 5.01 -17.91 -19.32
N GLU A 308 6.33 -18.00 -19.43
CA GLU A 308 7.01 -18.59 -20.60
C GLU A 308 6.73 -20.10 -20.72
N SER A 309 6.78 -20.83 -19.60
CA SER A 309 6.63 -22.30 -19.60
C SER A 309 5.18 -22.76 -19.80
N PHE A 310 4.21 -22.06 -19.20
CA PHE A 310 2.80 -22.51 -19.19
C PHE A 310 1.90 -21.71 -20.14
N GLY A 311 2.37 -20.57 -20.65
CA GLY A 311 1.56 -19.62 -21.40
C GLY A 311 0.63 -18.80 -20.51
N TRP A 312 0.12 -17.69 -21.04
CA TRP A 312 -0.63 -16.68 -20.30
C TRP A 312 -1.92 -17.19 -19.65
N PHE A 313 -2.66 -18.03 -20.37
CA PHE A 313 -3.93 -18.57 -19.85
C PHE A 313 -3.70 -19.35 -18.54
N ILE A 314 -2.78 -20.31 -18.56
CA ILE A 314 -2.49 -21.15 -17.39
C ILE A 314 -1.81 -20.32 -16.30
N PHE A 315 -0.93 -19.41 -16.66
CA PHE A 315 -0.24 -18.53 -15.71
C PHE A 315 -1.23 -17.75 -14.84
N PHE A 316 -2.20 -17.04 -15.43
CA PHE A 316 -3.18 -16.26 -14.66
C PHE A 316 -4.17 -17.16 -13.90
N ALA A 317 -4.52 -18.34 -14.43
CA ALA A 317 -5.31 -19.33 -13.70
C ALA A 317 -4.57 -19.84 -12.45
N LEU A 318 -3.27 -20.08 -12.54
CA LEU A 318 -2.43 -20.43 -11.39
C LEU A 318 -2.34 -19.29 -10.38
N CYS A 319 -2.19 -18.04 -10.82
CA CYS A 319 -2.23 -16.88 -9.92
C CYS A 319 -3.53 -16.81 -9.12
N ALA A 320 -4.67 -17.07 -9.76
CA ALA A 320 -5.97 -17.11 -9.09
C ALA A 320 -6.04 -18.29 -8.07
N LEU A 321 -5.50 -19.46 -8.41
CA LEU A 321 -5.46 -20.62 -7.51
C LEU A 321 -4.56 -20.40 -6.30
N VAL A 322 -3.42 -19.71 -6.47
CA VAL A 322 -2.49 -19.41 -5.38
C VAL A 322 -3.08 -18.43 -4.36
N ALA A 323 -4.12 -17.68 -4.70
CA ALA A 323 -4.88 -16.87 -3.74
C ALA A 323 -5.78 -17.71 -2.81
N VAL A 324 -6.19 -18.92 -3.21
CA VAL A 324 -7.14 -19.77 -2.47
C VAL A 324 -6.65 -20.14 -1.06
N PRO A 325 -5.40 -20.56 -0.82
CA PRO A 325 -4.88 -20.81 0.52
C PRO A 325 -5.06 -19.64 1.48
N GLY A 326 -4.80 -18.41 1.02
CA GLY A 326 -5.03 -17.20 1.82
C GLY A 326 -6.49 -17.04 2.23
N LEU A 327 -7.43 -17.31 1.33
CA LEU A 327 -8.87 -17.26 1.61
C LEU A 327 -9.32 -18.36 2.57
N ILE A 328 -8.75 -19.56 2.44
CA ILE A 328 -9.05 -20.69 3.33
C ILE A 328 -8.59 -20.38 4.76
N LEU A 329 -7.41 -19.78 4.93
CA LEU A 329 -6.88 -19.40 6.25
C LEU A 329 -7.81 -18.46 7.02
N LEU A 330 -8.60 -17.63 6.35
CA LEU A 330 -9.59 -16.75 6.99
C LEU A 330 -10.65 -17.49 7.81
N ARG A 331 -10.85 -18.79 7.57
CA ARG A 331 -11.80 -19.60 8.39
C ARG A 331 -11.33 -19.73 9.83
N TRP A 332 -10.01 -19.77 10.03
CA TRP A 332 -9.38 -19.99 11.34
C TRP A 332 -8.80 -18.70 11.95
N VAL A 333 -8.70 -17.64 11.18
CA VAL A 333 -8.32 -16.32 11.68
C VAL A 333 -9.56 -15.66 12.27
N ASP A 334 -9.52 -15.36 13.56
CA ASP A 334 -10.58 -14.64 14.25
C ASP A 334 -10.50 -13.16 13.85
N GLY A 335 -11.62 -12.57 13.48
CA GLY A 335 -11.77 -11.17 13.15
C GLY A 335 -12.38 -10.40 14.29
#